data_b1e3fc4cb2c9c8e7eafe4b977c9181f3
#
_entry.id   b1e3fc4cb2c9c8e7eafe4b977c9181f3
#
_cell.length_a   1.000
_cell.length_b   1.000
_cell.length_c   1.000
_cell.angle_alpha   90.00
_cell.angle_beta   90.00
_cell.angle_gamma   90.00
#
_symmetry.space_group_name_H-M   'P 1'
#
loop_
_entity.id
_entity.type
_entity.pdbx_description
1 polymer ?
#
loop_
_entity_poly.entity_id
_entity_poly.type
_entity_poly.pdbx_seq_one_letter_code
_entity_poly.pdbx_strand_id
1 'polypeptide(L)'
;MERVTVKRISVITPETGEREEIVGEWVGALRANAAELLVTFTEPVEGGKIFNRVLWRDGTLTVDRQGAVSSNVAFRAGERSTTELAYPPLTLEMTVETEEVLLLPTPVGVGFRAIFTSKVGGERRRTELTITATPA
;
A
#
# COMPACT_ATOMS: atom_id res chain seq x y z
N MET A 1 9.67 -14.97 11.89
CA MET A 1 8.54 -14.10 11.54
C MET A 1 7.64 -13.90 12.75
N GLU A 2 7.20 -12.70 12.95
CA GLU A 2 6.26 -12.35 14.02
C GLU A 2 4.85 -12.26 13.44
N ARG A 3 3.88 -12.85 14.14
CA ARG A 3 2.47 -12.72 13.79
C ARG A 3 1.97 -11.35 14.23
N VAL A 4 1.32 -10.63 13.31
CA VAL A 4 0.87 -9.25 13.53
C VAL A 4 -0.58 -9.06 13.09
N THR A 5 -1.19 -8.01 13.64
CA THR A 5 -2.42 -7.44 13.11
C THR A 5 -2.04 -6.29 12.19
N VAL A 6 -2.43 -6.38 10.93
CA VAL A 6 -2.17 -5.36 9.91
C VAL A 6 -3.42 -4.51 9.75
N LYS A 7 -3.27 -3.20 9.91
CA LYS A 7 -4.35 -2.23 9.66
C LYS A 7 -3.93 -1.31 8.53
N ARG A 8 -4.80 -1.16 7.55
CA ARG A 8 -4.59 -0.25 6.42
C ARG A 8 -5.71 0.79 6.41
N ILE A 9 -5.32 2.05 6.36
CA ILE A 9 -6.24 3.18 6.22
C ILE A 9 -5.86 3.93 4.95
N SER A 10 -6.79 4.06 4.02
CA SER A 10 -6.60 4.84 2.80
C SER A 10 -7.61 5.99 2.80
N VAL A 11 -7.11 7.21 2.78
CA VAL A 11 -7.94 8.40 2.62
C VAL A 11 -7.75 8.91 1.21
N ILE A 12 -8.77 8.77 0.38
CA ILE A 12 -8.74 9.04 -1.05
C ILE A 12 -9.53 10.31 -1.35
N THR A 13 -8.88 11.26 -2.00
CA THR A 13 -9.51 12.50 -2.47
C THR A 13 -9.44 12.52 -3.99
N PRO A 14 -10.55 12.26 -4.70
CA PRO A 14 -10.59 12.35 -6.15
C PRO A 14 -10.58 13.80 -6.61
N GLU A 15 -10.30 14.05 -7.90
CA GLU A 15 -10.39 15.40 -8.49
C GLU A 15 -11.80 15.97 -8.37
N THR A 16 -12.78 15.10 -8.56
CA THR A 16 -14.21 15.44 -8.43
C THR A 16 -14.85 14.44 -7.50
N GLY A 17 -15.72 14.92 -6.63
CA GLY A 17 -16.42 14.07 -5.69
C GLY A 17 -15.88 14.16 -4.27
N GLU A 18 -16.44 13.34 -3.42
CA GLU A 18 -16.18 13.38 -2.00
C GLU A 18 -14.97 12.55 -1.60
N ARG A 19 -14.32 13.00 -0.55
CA ARG A 19 -13.26 12.27 0.14
C ARG A 19 -13.82 10.96 0.69
N GLU A 20 -13.09 9.88 0.50
CA GLU A 20 -13.45 8.53 0.93
C GLU A 20 -12.38 7.98 1.86
N GLU A 21 -12.81 7.32 2.93
CA GLU A 21 -11.91 6.61 3.83
C GLU A 21 -12.21 5.12 3.77
N ILE A 22 -11.17 4.32 3.50
CA ILE A 22 -11.27 2.87 3.44
C ILE A 22 -10.36 2.28 4.51
N VAL A 23 -10.93 1.46 5.40
CA VAL A 23 -10.20 0.82 6.49
C VAL A 23 -10.31 -0.68 6.35
N GLY A 24 -9.18 -1.37 6.47
CA GLY A 24 -9.12 -2.82 6.49
C GLY A 24 -8.19 -3.32 7.60
N GLU A 25 -8.45 -4.54 8.08
CA GLU A 25 -7.66 -5.15 9.13
C GLU A 25 -7.54 -6.66 8.86
N TRP A 26 -6.32 -7.18 8.96
CA TRP A 26 -6.01 -8.58 8.69
C TRP A 26 -4.96 -9.12 9.65
N VAL A 27 -4.92 -10.42 9.80
CA VAL A 27 -3.78 -11.08 10.43
C VAL A 27 -2.71 -11.29 9.38
N GLY A 28 -1.48 -10.96 9.72
CA GLY A 28 -0.35 -11.07 8.81
C GLY A 28 0.93 -11.46 9.53
N ALA A 29 2.05 -11.24 8.86
CA ALA A 29 3.38 -11.54 9.39
C ALA A 29 4.33 -10.36 9.17
N LEU A 30 5.22 -10.15 10.13
CA LEU A 30 6.27 -9.15 10.07
C LEU A 30 7.63 -9.84 10.15
N ARG A 31 8.53 -9.49 9.24
CA ARG A 31 9.94 -9.83 9.32
C ARG A 31 10.74 -8.54 9.34
N ALA A 32 11.54 -8.36 10.38
CA ALA A 32 12.40 -7.19 10.54
C ALA A 32 13.86 -7.59 10.66
N ASN A 33 14.72 -6.87 9.98
CA ASN A 33 16.16 -6.97 10.14
C ASN A 33 16.78 -5.57 10.02
N ALA A 34 18.12 -5.48 10.08
CA ALA A 34 18.80 -4.18 10.06
C ALA A 34 18.61 -3.40 8.75
N ALA A 35 18.29 -4.08 7.65
CA ALA A 35 18.20 -3.48 6.32
C ALA A 35 16.78 -3.19 5.88
N GLU A 36 15.79 -3.98 6.36
CA GLU A 36 14.43 -3.89 5.83
C GLU A 36 13.37 -4.36 6.79
N LEU A 37 12.13 -3.91 6.53
CA LEU A 37 10.91 -4.36 7.20
C LEU A 37 9.97 -4.92 6.14
N LEU A 38 9.49 -6.14 6.34
CA LEU A 38 8.55 -6.79 5.43
C LEU A 38 7.28 -7.18 6.18
N VAL A 39 6.15 -6.68 5.71
CA VAL A 39 4.82 -7.04 6.20
C VAL A 39 4.08 -7.76 5.09
N THR A 40 3.52 -8.92 5.40
CA THR A 40 2.72 -9.70 4.45
C THR A 40 1.36 -10.00 5.02
N PHE A 41 0.33 -9.96 4.18
CA PHE A 41 -1.02 -10.34 4.58
C PHE A 41 -1.86 -10.70 3.36
N THR A 42 -2.89 -11.50 3.58
CA THR A 42 -3.82 -11.91 2.54
C THR A 42 -5.17 -11.24 2.77
N GLU A 43 -5.67 -10.62 1.73
CA GLU A 43 -6.91 -9.86 1.74
C GLU A 43 -7.97 -10.62 0.95
N PRO A 44 -9.02 -11.16 1.62
CA PRO A 44 -10.14 -11.75 0.89
C PRO A 44 -10.93 -10.65 0.19
N VAL A 45 -11.28 -10.89 -1.07
CA VAL A 45 -12.07 -9.96 -1.87
C VAL A 45 -13.10 -10.74 -2.68
N GLU A 46 -14.06 -10.04 -3.26
CA GLU A 46 -14.99 -10.67 -4.19
C GLU A 46 -14.21 -11.20 -5.40
N GLY A 47 -14.43 -12.47 -5.74
CA GLY A 47 -13.74 -13.12 -6.85
C GLY A 47 -12.39 -13.72 -6.49
N GLY A 48 -12.00 -13.75 -5.21
CA GLY A 48 -10.76 -14.40 -4.79
C GLY A 48 -10.06 -13.74 -3.62
N LYS A 49 -8.77 -13.57 -3.75
CA LYS A 49 -7.94 -12.96 -2.72
C LYS A 49 -6.78 -12.19 -3.33
N ILE A 50 -6.22 -11.29 -2.55
CA ILE A 50 -5.03 -10.52 -2.91
C ILE A 50 -3.97 -10.80 -1.86
N PHE A 51 -2.81 -11.26 -2.29
CA PHE A 51 -1.64 -11.40 -1.44
C PHE A 51 -0.85 -10.10 -1.46
N ASN A 52 -0.62 -9.51 -0.29
CA ASN A 52 0.07 -8.23 -0.15
C ASN A 52 1.45 -8.42 0.46
N ARG A 53 2.46 -7.76 -0.13
CA ARG A 53 3.79 -7.63 0.43
C ARG A 53 4.14 -6.15 0.52
N VAL A 54 4.43 -5.70 1.72
CA VAL A 54 4.79 -4.30 2.00
C VAL A 54 6.22 -4.29 2.50
N LEU A 55 7.12 -3.75 1.70
CA LEU A 55 8.56 -3.75 1.98
C LEU A 55 9.05 -2.31 2.17
N TRP A 56 9.67 -2.05 3.31
CA TRP A 56 10.38 -0.81 3.58
C TRP A 56 11.88 -1.05 3.51
N ARG A 57 12.56 -0.31 2.64
CA ARG A 57 14.00 -0.38 2.48
C ARG A 57 14.54 0.93 1.92
N ASP A 58 15.57 1.50 2.57
CA ASP A 58 16.27 2.70 2.09
C ASP A 58 15.33 3.87 1.71
N GLY A 59 14.35 4.15 2.54
CA GLY A 59 13.40 5.25 2.29
C GLY A 59 12.37 4.97 1.20
N THR A 60 12.31 3.75 0.70
CA THR A 60 11.33 3.31 -0.30
C THR A 60 10.36 2.34 0.32
N LEU A 61 9.08 2.59 0.12
CA LEU A 61 8.00 1.67 0.47
C LEU A 61 7.49 1.02 -0.81
N THR A 62 7.68 -0.28 -0.94
CA THR A 62 7.17 -1.04 -2.08
C THR A 62 5.95 -1.83 -1.65
N VAL A 63 4.85 -1.66 -2.35
CA VAL A 63 3.62 -2.42 -2.13
C VAL A 63 3.37 -3.29 -3.35
N ASP A 64 3.54 -4.60 -3.16
CA ASP A 64 3.31 -5.60 -4.18
C ASP A 64 2.02 -6.35 -3.86
N ARG A 65 1.09 -6.37 -4.81
CA ARG A 65 -0.22 -7.01 -4.69
C ARG A 65 -0.37 -8.02 -5.80
N GLN A 66 -0.78 -9.24 -5.46
CA GLN A 66 -0.96 -10.32 -6.44
C GLN A 66 -2.22 -11.12 -6.14
N GLY A 67 -2.99 -11.39 -7.18
CA GLY A 67 -4.22 -12.18 -7.11
C GLY A 67 -5.35 -11.56 -7.92
N ALA A 68 -6.52 -11.39 -7.30
CA ALA A 68 -7.70 -10.81 -7.97
C ALA A 68 -7.41 -9.41 -8.53
N VAL A 69 -6.51 -8.68 -7.88
CA VAL A 69 -5.92 -7.45 -8.40
C VAL A 69 -4.41 -7.60 -8.28
N SER A 70 -3.66 -7.18 -9.30
CA SER A 70 -2.20 -7.22 -9.26
C SER A 70 -1.62 -5.85 -9.58
N SER A 71 -0.68 -5.42 -8.75
CA SER A 71 0.06 -4.18 -8.96
C SER A 71 1.37 -4.21 -8.16
N ASN A 72 2.35 -3.46 -8.60
CA ASN A 72 3.60 -3.29 -7.86
C ASN A 72 3.96 -1.80 -7.90
N VAL A 73 3.92 -1.14 -6.76
CA VAL A 73 4.19 0.28 -6.65
C VAL A 73 5.33 0.53 -5.67
N ALA A 74 6.33 1.28 -6.12
CA ALA A 74 7.39 1.78 -5.26
C ALA A 74 7.14 3.26 -4.95
N PHE A 75 6.95 3.56 -3.67
CA PHE A 75 6.76 4.92 -3.19
C PHE A 75 8.07 5.47 -2.67
N ARG A 76 8.58 6.50 -3.31
CA ARG A 76 9.77 7.23 -2.88
C ARG A 76 9.52 8.72 -3.04
N ALA A 77 9.74 9.48 -1.97
CA ALA A 77 9.41 10.91 -1.92
C ALA A 77 10.02 11.68 -3.10
N GLY A 78 9.21 12.45 -3.80
CA GLY A 78 9.60 13.25 -4.95
C GLY A 78 9.73 12.49 -6.26
N GLU A 79 9.47 11.19 -6.28
CA GLU A 79 9.61 10.37 -7.49
C GLU A 79 8.27 10.02 -8.12
N ARG A 80 8.34 9.77 -9.42
CA ARG A 80 7.23 9.33 -10.24
C ARG A 80 7.54 7.93 -10.76
N SER A 81 6.56 7.04 -10.71
CA SER A 81 6.66 5.70 -11.27
C SER A 81 5.43 5.36 -12.09
N THR A 82 5.60 4.46 -13.04
CA THR A 82 4.51 3.93 -13.86
C THR A 82 4.50 2.43 -13.72
N THR A 83 3.32 1.86 -13.49
CA THR A 83 3.14 0.42 -13.33
C THR A 83 1.85 -0.02 -14.03
N GLU A 84 1.68 -1.31 -14.18
CA GLU A 84 0.44 -1.89 -14.65
C GLU A 84 -0.43 -2.30 -13.47
N LEU A 85 -1.72 -1.94 -13.56
CA LEU A 85 -2.75 -2.41 -12.65
C LEU A 85 -3.56 -3.48 -13.40
N ALA A 86 -3.39 -4.73 -12.99
CA ALA A 86 -4.14 -5.83 -13.58
C ALA A 86 -5.39 -6.13 -12.76
N TYR A 87 -6.53 -5.94 -13.38
CA TYR A 87 -7.85 -6.25 -12.85
C TYR A 87 -8.57 -7.09 -13.90
N PRO A 88 -8.33 -8.42 -13.93
CA PRO A 88 -8.82 -9.27 -15.04
C PRO A 88 -10.31 -9.09 -15.32
N PRO A 89 -10.70 -8.98 -16.61
CA PRO A 89 -9.86 -9.11 -17.81
C PRO A 89 -9.12 -7.84 -18.25
N LEU A 90 -9.12 -6.79 -17.41
CA LEU A 90 -8.52 -5.50 -17.74
C LEU A 90 -7.09 -5.39 -17.24
N THR A 91 -6.26 -4.71 -18.02
CA THR A 91 -4.94 -4.24 -17.59
C THR A 91 -4.87 -2.76 -17.91
N LEU A 92 -4.57 -1.95 -16.89
CA LEU A 92 -4.55 -0.50 -17.00
C LEU A 92 -3.16 0.02 -16.61
N GLU A 93 -2.72 1.09 -17.26
CA GLU A 93 -1.52 1.78 -16.83
C GLU A 93 -1.85 2.72 -15.68
N MET A 94 -1.03 2.70 -14.63
CA MET A 94 -1.16 3.58 -13.49
C MET A 94 0.14 4.37 -13.30
N THR A 95 0.03 5.67 -13.18
CA THR A 95 1.15 6.55 -12.85
C THR A 95 0.98 7.00 -11.40
N VAL A 96 2.07 6.95 -10.63
CA VAL A 96 2.10 7.35 -9.23
C VAL A 96 3.16 8.41 -9.01
N GLU A 97 2.77 9.53 -8.40
CA GLU A 97 3.68 10.59 -7.96
C GLU A 97 3.65 10.63 -6.43
N THR A 98 4.77 10.37 -5.80
CA THR A 98 4.87 10.31 -4.34
C THR A 98 5.31 11.65 -3.77
N GLU A 99 4.48 12.22 -2.88
CA GLU A 99 4.82 13.45 -2.15
C GLU A 99 5.67 13.12 -0.92
N GLU A 100 5.24 12.14 -0.14
CA GLU A 100 5.84 11.80 1.15
C GLU A 100 5.78 10.30 1.38
N VAL A 101 6.83 9.75 1.94
CA VAL A 101 6.85 8.38 2.45
C VAL A 101 7.75 8.33 3.67
N LEU A 102 7.27 7.71 4.76
CA LEU A 102 8.05 7.65 5.99
C LEU A 102 7.62 6.47 6.87
N LEU A 103 8.52 6.12 7.79
CA LEU A 103 8.19 5.26 8.92
C LEU A 103 7.48 6.09 9.98
N LEU A 104 6.39 5.54 10.53
CA LEU A 104 5.67 6.17 11.64
C LEU A 104 6.27 5.70 12.97
N PRO A 105 6.46 6.61 13.93
CA PRO A 105 6.82 6.19 15.27
C PRO A 105 5.64 5.45 15.91
N THR A 106 5.89 4.23 16.35
CA THR A 106 4.89 3.40 17.04
C THR A 106 5.50 2.86 18.32
N PRO A 107 4.71 2.74 19.41
CA PRO A 107 5.22 2.16 20.66
C PRO A 107 5.53 0.66 20.52
N VAL A 108 4.81 -0.05 19.68
CA VAL A 108 5.03 -1.46 19.35
C VAL A 108 4.76 -1.69 17.87
N GLY A 109 5.52 -2.61 17.28
CA GLY A 109 5.37 -2.93 15.87
C GLY A 109 5.96 -1.88 14.93
N VAL A 110 5.42 -1.79 13.74
CA VAL A 110 5.89 -0.87 12.71
C VAL A 110 4.71 -0.13 12.07
N GLY A 111 4.98 1.04 11.51
CA GLY A 111 4.00 1.80 10.76
C GLY A 111 4.64 2.51 9.58
N PHE A 112 3.88 2.65 8.51
CA PHE A 112 4.29 3.32 7.27
C PHE A 112 3.22 4.30 6.83
N ARG A 113 3.66 5.40 6.25
CA ARG A 113 2.77 6.38 5.64
C ARG A 113 3.29 6.76 4.27
N ALA A 114 2.41 6.79 3.29
CA ALA A 114 2.70 7.32 1.96
C ALA A 114 1.58 8.27 1.54
N ILE A 115 1.97 9.41 1.00
CA ILE A 115 1.05 10.38 0.40
C ILE A 115 1.42 10.48 -1.07
N PHE A 116 0.48 10.19 -1.93
CA PHE A 116 0.75 10.13 -3.37
C PHE A 116 -0.47 10.48 -4.19
N THR A 117 -0.23 10.84 -5.44
CA THR A 117 -1.26 11.04 -6.45
C THR A 117 -1.12 9.94 -7.49
N SER A 118 -2.21 9.22 -7.73
CA SER A 118 -2.27 8.20 -8.77
C SER A 118 -3.16 8.66 -9.92
N LYS A 119 -2.81 8.24 -11.13
CA LYS A 119 -3.59 8.50 -12.34
C LYS A 119 -3.83 7.19 -13.08
N VAL A 120 -5.10 6.85 -13.25
CA VAL A 120 -5.54 5.66 -13.99
C VAL A 120 -6.66 6.10 -14.94
N GLY A 121 -6.52 5.79 -16.23
CA GLY A 121 -7.57 6.09 -17.20
C GLY A 121 -7.96 7.56 -17.28
N GLY A 122 -7.03 8.48 -17.01
CA GLY A 122 -7.32 9.92 -17.00
C GLY A 122 -7.87 10.42 -15.66
N GLU A 123 -8.27 9.56 -14.76
CA GLU A 123 -8.69 9.95 -13.42
C GLU A 123 -7.51 10.07 -12.47
N ARG A 124 -7.49 11.15 -11.72
CA ARG A 124 -6.43 11.47 -10.76
C ARG A 124 -7.01 11.44 -9.35
N ARG A 125 -6.28 10.80 -8.43
CA ARG A 125 -6.67 10.70 -7.01
C ARG A 125 -5.45 10.96 -6.13
N ARG A 126 -5.66 11.71 -5.07
CA ARG A 126 -4.65 11.85 -4.02
C ARG A 126 -5.00 10.90 -2.88
N THR A 127 -4.04 10.10 -2.45
CA THR A 127 -4.24 9.11 -1.39
C THR A 127 -3.26 9.36 -0.25
N GLU A 128 -3.78 9.32 0.97
CA GLU A 128 -2.99 9.22 2.20
C GLU A 128 -3.13 7.79 2.70
N LEU A 129 -2.07 7.01 2.56
CA LEU A 129 -2.03 5.60 2.92
C LEU A 129 -1.28 5.43 4.24
N THR A 130 -1.91 4.75 5.20
CA THR A 130 -1.26 4.37 6.46
C THR A 130 -1.40 2.86 6.64
N ILE A 131 -0.27 2.20 6.89
CA ILE A 131 -0.25 0.76 7.18
C ILE A 131 0.48 0.58 8.50
N THR A 132 -0.15 -0.09 9.44
CA THR A 132 0.46 -0.46 10.72
C THR A 132 0.44 -1.97 10.88
N ALA A 133 1.48 -2.50 11.53
CA ALA A 133 1.57 -3.90 11.89
C ALA A 133 1.96 -3.99 13.37
N THR A 134 1.05 -4.46 14.19
CA THR A 134 1.24 -4.57 15.64
C THR A 134 1.17 -6.03 16.07
N PRO A 135 1.84 -6.42 17.19
CA PRO A 135 1.76 -7.80 17.67
C PRO A 135 0.32 -8.28 17.80
N ALA A 136 0.06 -9.45 17.27
CA ALA A 136 -1.27 -10.06 17.30
C ALA A 136 -1.52 -10.83 18.59
#